data_e2c83e40a18353be21c5a77a11bf76c3
#
_entry.id   e2c83e40a18353be21c5a77a11bf76c3
#
_cell.length_a   1.000
_cell.length_b   1.000
_cell.length_c   1.000
_cell.angle_alpha   90.00
_cell.angle_beta   90.00
_cell.angle_gamma   90.00
#
_symmetry.space_group_name_H-M   'P 1'
#
loop_
_entity.id
_entity.type
_entity.pdbx_description
1 polymer ?
#
loop_
_entity_poly.entity_id
_entity_poly.type
_entity_poly.pdbx_seq_one_letter_code
_entity_poly.pdbx_strand_id
1 'polypeptide(L)'
;MTTLTVAKPRTRPLISWRVRKLLIGYSYLLPAALCMIATVVVPILLAIKMSLYADILYKPQDYRFIGLGNYLRLVEDPVFWLTLRNSVVWVFGSVLLQFLLGFAAALLLQQAFTGRALVRTLTLLPWIIPGVVVGLIWEWLYQPNYGVINDLLIRVGLMQERVAWLSSPDLAMAAVVFTNVWRGIPFFAIMLLAGLQAVPDELYEAAQVDGAGVFARFWHITLPLLRPIIVVATATRIIWTFNYADLIFVMTGGGPANATQITSTYTLLQAYSSLDFGYAGALSVVLLLVMLAFTWLYLRTTKGLEDTE
;
A
#
# COMPACT_ATOMS: atom_id res chain seq x y z
N MET A 1 -71.52 -40.57 -21.20
CA MET A 1 -71.04 -39.73 -20.12
C MET A 1 -69.69 -39.12 -20.55
N THR A 2 -69.69 -37.87 -21.00
CA THR A 2 -68.50 -37.16 -21.52
C THR A 2 -67.96 -36.30 -20.40
N THR A 3 -66.81 -36.67 -19.85
CA THR A 3 -66.13 -35.91 -18.77
C THR A 3 -65.46 -34.70 -19.38
N LEU A 4 -66.01 -33.52 -19.09
CA LEU A 4 -65.41 -32.24 -19.40
C LEU A 4 -64.20 -32.01 -18.45
N THR A 5 -62.97 -32.11 -18.97
CA THR A 5 -61.75 -31.72 -18.27
C THR A 5 -61.63 -30.19 -18.25
N VAL A 6 -61.87 -29.58 -17.09
CA VAL A 6 -61.65 -28.12 -16.85
C VAL A 6 -60.17 -27.83 -16.84
N ALA A 7 -59.70 -27.11 -17.83
CA ALA A 7 -58.33 -26.65 -17.91
C ALA A 7 -58.02 -25.64 -16.77
N LYS A 8 -57.10 -25.97 -15.90
CA LYS A 8 -56.62 -25.14 -14.79
C LYS A 8 -55.97 -23.84 -15.35
N PRO A 9 -56.37 -22.65 -14.90
CA PRO A 9 -55.81 -21.41 -15.44
C PRO A 9 -54.29 -21.38 -15.17
N ARG A 10 -53.50 -21.23 -16.24
CA ARG A 10 -52.04 -20.96 -16.16
C ARG A 10 -51.84 -19.55 -15.61
N THR A 11 -51.61 -19.43 -14.32
CA THR A 11 -51.13 -18.18 -13.71
C THR A 11 -49.77 -17.85 -14.29
N ARG A 12 -49.68 -16.79 -15.10
CA ARG A 12 -48.42 -16.25 -15.58
C ARG A 12 -47.61 -15.78 -14.37
N PRO A 13 -46.36 -16.20 -14.19
CA PRO A 13 -45.56 -15.72 -13.08
C PRO A 13 -45.37 -14.20 -13.22
N LEU A 14 -45.73 -13.45 -12.15
CA LEU A 14 -45.67 -11.99 -12.07
C LEU A 14 -44.26 -11.41 -12.34
N ILE A 15 -43.23 -12.24 -12.21
CA ILE A 15 -41.84 -11.86 -12.43
C ILE A 15 -41.27 -12.78 -13.51
N SER A 16 -40.71 -12.20 -14.58
CA SER A 16 -40.07 -12.97 -15.63
C SER A 16 -38.88 -13.78 -15.07
N TRP A 17 -38.63 -14.98 -15.61
CA TRP A 17 -37.52 -15.85 -15.16
C TRP A 17 -36.17 -15.13 -15.17
N ARG A 18 -35.92 -14.21 -16.11
CA ARG A 18 -34.72 -13.38 -16.16
C ARG A 18 -34.59 -12.46 -14.94
N VAL A 19 -35.67 -11.77 -14.56
CA VAL A 19 -35.67 -10.87 -13.37
C VAL A 19 -35.49 -11.67 -12.09
N ARG A 20 -36.11 -12.84 -11.95
CA ARG A 20 -35.91 -13.72 -10.80
C ARG A 20 -34.46 -14.19 -10.68
N LYS A 21 -33.80 -14.56 -11.80
CA LYS A 21 -32.38 -14.96 -11.81
C LYS A 21 -31.45 -13.80 -11.41
N LEU A 22 -31.74 -12.59 -11.89
CA LEU A 22 -31.00 -11.38 -11.46
C LEU A 22 -31.18 -11.09 -9.97
N LEU A 23 -32.44 -11.11 -9.47
CA LEU A 23 -32.71 -10.88 -8.05
C LEU A 23 -32.03 -11.92 -7.15
N ILE A 24 -32.01 -13.18 -7.52
CA ILE A 24 -31.29 -14.22 -6.80
C ILE A 24 -29.76 -13.93 -6.83
N GLY A 25 -29.22 -13.56 -8.00
CA GLY A 25 -27.81 -13.20 -8.10
C GLY A 25 -27.44 -12.01 -7.20
N TYR A 26 -28.21 -10.93 -7.22
CA TYR A 26 -28.00 -9.77 -6.35
C TYR A 26 -28.21 -10.08 -4.87
N SER A 27 -29.12 -10.99 -4.50
CA SER A 27 -29.34 -11.36 -3.10
C SER A 27 -28.12 -12.04 -2.48
N TYR A 28 -27.32 -12.78 -3.24
CA TYR A 28 -26.04 -13.34 -2.77
C TYR A 28 -24.95 -12.27 -2.57
N LEU A 29 -24.99 -11.18 -3.35
CA LEU A 29 -24.04 -10.07 -3.21
C LEU A 29 -24.45 -9.10 -2.08
N LEU A 30 -25.71 -9.09 -1.66
CA LEU A 30 -26.27 -8.13 -0.71
C LEU A 30 -25.51 -8.11 0.64
N PRO A 31 -25.21 -9.24 1.29
CA PRO A 31 -24.49 -9.22 2.57
C PRO A 31 -23.10 -8.58 2.44
N ALA A 32 -22.35 -8.94 1.39
CA ALA A 32 -21.04 -8.36 1.11
C ALA A 32 -21.12 -6.85 0.80
N ALA A 33 -22.11 -6.44 0.00
CA ALA A 33 -22.34 -5.03 -0.31
C ALA A 33 -22.72 -4.22 0.94
N LEU A 34 -23.58 -4.75 1.81
CA LEU A 34 -23.93 -4.10 3.08
C LEU A 34 -22.72 -3.96 4.01
N CYS A 35 -21.88 -4.99 4.13
CA CYS A 35 -20.64 -4.90 4.88
C CYS A 35 -19.71 -3.84 4.29
N MET A 36 -19.50 -3.80 2.96
CA MET A 36 -18.70 -2.76 2.31
C MET A 36 -19.24 -1.35 2.55
N ILE A 37 -20.55 -1.16 2.42
CA ILE A 37 -21.18 0.14 2.68
C ILE A 37 -20.93 0.55 4.13
N ALA A 38 -21.17 -0.33 5.09
CA ALA A 38 -21.03 -0.04 6.51
C ALA A 38 -19.57 0.23 6.92
N THR A 39 -18.60 -0.51 6.38
CA THR A 39 -17.19 -0.45 6.82
C THR A 39 -16.33 0.51 5.98
N VAL A 40 -16.73 0.84 4.77
CA VAL A 40 -15.94 1.68 3.85
C VAL A 40 -16.69 2.98 3.53
N VAL A 41 -17.92 2.88 2.98
CA VAL A 41 -18.63 4.08 2.49
C VAL A 41 -19.06 4.98 3.64
N VAL A 42 -19.64 4.42 4.71
CA VAL A 42 -20.11 5.22 5.87
C VAL A 42 -18.96 5.96 6.54
N PRO A 43 -17.79 5.37 6.88
CA PRO A 43 -16.66 6.11 7.43
C PRO A 43 -16.14 7.21 6.51
N ILE A 44 -16.08 7.00 5.19
CA ILE A 44 -15.68 8.04 4.24
C ILE A 44 -16.67 9.22 4.27
N LEU A 45 -17.97 8.95 4.27
CA LEU A 45 -18.99 10.01 4.35
C LEU A 45 -18.92 10.77 5.68
N LEU A 46 -18.65 10.06 6.78
CA LEU A 46 -18.43 10.67 8.09
C LEU A 46 -17.18 11.56 8.09
N ALA A 47 -16.06 11.10 7.54
CA ALA A 47 -14.85 11.91 7.42
C ALA A 47 -15.09 13.17 6.57
N ILE A 48 -15.81 13.06 5.43
CA ILE A 48 -16.22 14.20 4.62
C ILE A 48 -17.11 15.14 5.42
N LYS A 49 -18.10 14.62 6.16
CA LYS A 49 -18.94 15.45 7.04
C LYS A 49 -18.09 16.19 8.07
N MET A 50 -17.26 15.47 8.83
CA MET A 50 -16.42 16.07 9.89
C MET A 50 -15.48 17.14 9.31
N SER A 51 -14.94 16.95 8.11
CA SER A 51 -14.04 17.91 7.46
C SER A 51 -14.67 19.28 7.21
N LEU A 52 -16.01 19.36 7.15
CA LEU A 52 -16.77 20.59 6.92
C LEU A 52 -17.20 21.29 8.22
N TYR A 53 -16.87 20.72 9.38
CA TYR A 53 -17.21 21.26 10.69
C TYR A 53 -15.95 21.61 11.49
N ALA A 54 -16.07 22.62 12.34
CA ALA A 54 -15.13 22.78 13.46
C ALA A 54 -15.54 21.74 14.50
N ASP A 55 -14.78 20.64 14.58
CA ASP A 55 -15.09 19.51 15.45
C ASP A 55 -13.85 19.17 16.31
N ILE A 56 -13.73 19.93 17.40
CA ILE A 56 -12.66 19.79 18.40
C ILE A 56 -13.30 19.19 19.65
N LEU A 57 -12.92 17.96 20.01
CA LEU A 57 -13.58 17.18 21.06
C LEU A 57 -13.63 17.89 22.44
N TYR A 58 -12.56 18.60 22.81
CA TYR A 58 -12.50 19.32 24.09
C TYR A 58 -13.13 20.73 24.05
N LYS A 59 -13.70 21.13 22.91
CA LYS A 59 -14.44 22.38 22.70
C LYS A 59 -15.79 22.13 22.04
N PRO A 60 -16.68 21.34 22.66
CA PRO A 60 -17.96 20.97 22.03
C PRO A 60 -18.89 22.17 21.78
N GLN A 61 -18.69 23.28 22.53
CA GLN A 61 -19.40 24.54 22.30
C GLN A 61 -19.05 25.22 20.95
N ASP A 62 -17.89 24.90 20.39
CA ASP A 62 -17.42 25.47 19.10
C ASP A 62 -17.85 24.62 17.90
N TYR A 63 -18.57 23.50 18.13
CA TYR A 63 -19.06 22.65 17.05
C TYR A 63 -20.01 23.43 16.14
N ARG A 64 -19.54 23.73 14.93
CA ARG A 64 -20.29 24.48 13.94
C ARG A 64 -19.87 24.13 12.52
N PHE A 65 -20.77 24.34 11.58
CA PHE A 65 -20.45 24.20 10.17
C PHE A 65 -19.56 25.37 9.72
N ILE A 66 -18.39 25.05 9.16
CA ILE A 66 -17.40 26.05 8.67
C ILE A 66 -17.10 25.89 7.18
N GLY A 67 -17.84 24.99 6.48
CA GLY A 67 -17.63 24.74 5.05
C GLY A 67 -16.18 24.29 4.76
N LEU A 68 -15.48 25.04 3.93
CA LEU A 68 -14.09 24.73 3.56
C LEU A 68 -13.03 25.30 4.52
N GLY A 69 -13.40 25.77 5.70
CA GLY A 69 -12.47 26.39 6.65
C GLY A 69 -11.30 25.50 7.05
N ASN A 70 -11.52 24.19 7.25
CA ASN A 70 -10.43 23.25 7.55
C ASN A 70 -9.47 23.07 6.35
N TYR A 71 -9.97 23.14 5.12
CA TYR A 71 -9.13 23.05 3.91
C TYR A 71 -8.30 24.30 3.70
N LEU A 72 -8.83 25.50 4.02
CA LEU A 72 -8.05 26.74 3.99
C LEU A 72 -6.93 26.68 5.03
N ARG A 73 -7.24 26.29 6.27
CA ARG A 73 -6.25 26.06 7.33
C ARG A 73 -5.16 25.07 6.90
N LEU A 74 -5.54 24.01 6.19
CA LEU A 74 -4.61 22.99 5.70
C LEU A 74 -3.63 23.55 4.66
N VAL A 75 -4.09 24.41 3.74
CA VAL A 75 -3.21 25.06 2.75
C VAL A 75 -2.21 26.00 3.41
N GLU A 76 -2.59 26.65 4.50
CA GLU A 76 -1.74 27.57 5.28
C GLU A 76 -0.80 26.85 6.25
N ASP A 77 -1.02 25.55 6.51
CA ASP A 77 -0.23 24.76 7.45
C ASP A 77 1.11 24.29 6.84
N PRO A 78 2.25 24.83 7.28
CA PRO A 78 3.57 24.40 6.78
C PRO A 78 3.88 22.95 7.10
N VAL A 79 3.32 22.40 8.21
CA VAL A 79 3.52 20.99 8.59
C VAL A 79 2.81 20.07 7.60
N PHE A 80 1.65 20.44 7.09
CA PHE A 80 0.97 19.68 6.05
C PHE A 80 1.85 19.51 4.79
N TRP A 81 2.44 20.58 4.29
CA TRP A 81 3.31 20.52 3.11
C TRP A 81 4.58 19.69 3.35
N LEU A 82 5.15 19.81 4.56
CA LEU A 82 6.26 18.97 4.98
C LEU A 82 5.86 17.49 5.00
N THR A 83 4.70 17.16 5.57
CA THR A 83 4.21 15.76 5.63
C THR A 83 3.91 15.18 4.26
N LEU A 84 3.42 16.00 3.34
CA LEU A 84 3.19 15.59 1.96
C LEU A 84 4.50 15.26 1.24
N ARG A 85 5.52 16.13 1.38
CA ARG A 85 6.87 15.86 0.87
C ARG A 85 7.46 14.58 1.47
N ASN A 86 7.37 14.43 2.77
CA ASN A 86 7.85 13.25 3.48
C ASN A 86 7.13 11.99 3.04
N SER A 87 5.80 12.06 2.77
CA SER A 87 5.03 10.95 2.22
C SER A 87 5.55 10.51 0.85
N VAL A 88 5.92 11.47 -0.01
CA VAL A 88 6.54 11.15 -1.32
C VAL A 88 7.87 10.42 -1.13
N VAL A 89 8.75 10.96 -0.28
CA VAL A 89 10.06 10.32 0.02
C VAL A 89 9.86 8.92 0.61
N TRP A 90 8.96 8.79 1.59
CA TRP A 90 8.61 7.52 2.24
C TRP A 90 8.13 6.47 1.23
N VAL A 91 7.18 6.84 0.39
CA VAL A 91 6.54 5.92 -0.55
C VAL A 91 7.50 5.54 -1.67
N PHE A 92 8.00 6.53 -2.40
CA PHE A 92 8.84 6.25 -3.58
C PHE A 92 10.20 5.70 -3.20
N GLY A 93 10.82 6.20 -2.13
CA GLY A 93 12.06 5.65 -1.60
C GLY A 93 11.91 4.19 -1.17
N SER A 94 10.84 3.87 -0.44
CA SER A 94 10.58 2.49 -0.04
C SER A 94 10.25 1.59 -1.22
N VAL A 95 9.27 1.96 -2.05
CA VAL A 95 8.72 1.09 -3.09
C VAL A 95 9.76 0.82 -4.19
N LEU A 96 10.54 1.83 -4.59
CA LEU A 96 11.60 1.65 -5.58
C LEU A 96 12.64 0.63 -5.11
N LEU A 97 13.15 0.78 -3.89
CA LEU A 97 14.14 -0.14 -3.34
C LEU A 97 13.56 -1.54 -3.10
N GLN A 98 12.32 -1.63 -2.61
CA GLN A 98 11.61 -2.90 -2.47
C GLN A 98 11.46 -3.61 -3.81
N PHE A 99 11.10 -2.88 -4.87
CA PHE A 99 10.97 -3.43 -6.22
C PHE A 99 12.31 -3.95 -6.72
N LEU A 100 13.36 -3.14 -6.67
CA LEU A 100 14.69 -3.52 -7.17
C LEU A 100 15.24 -4.74 -6.44
N LEU A 101 15.22 -4.73 -5.11
CA LEU A 101 15.72 -5.83 -4.29
C LEU A 101 14.81 -7.07 -4.36
N GLY A 102 13.50 -6.87 -4.42
CA GLY A 102 12.53 -7.95 -4.59
C GLY A 102 12.63 -8.60 -5.96
N PHE A 103 12.90 -7.82 -7.01
CA PHE A 103 13.13 -8.36 -8.35
C PHE A 103 14.42 -9.18 -8.41
N ALA A 104 15.52 -8.65 -7.86
CA ALA A 104 16.75 -9.40 -7.74
C ALA A 104 16.53 -10.73 -6.97
N ALA A 105 15.80 -10.68 -5.85
CA ALA A 105 15.45 -11.88 -5.09
C ALA A 105 14.59 -12.85 -5.91
N ALA A 106 13.62 -12.38 -6.70
CA ALA A 106 12.79 -13.23 -7.55
C ALA A 106 13.64 -13.98 -8.61
N LEU A 107 14.56 -13.27 -9.27
CA LEU A 107 15.47 -13.85 -10.26
C LEU A 107 16.39 -14.92 -9.63
N LEU A 108 16.89 -14.70 -8.42
CA LEU A 108 17.68 -15.69 -7.69
C LEU A 108 16.83 -16.89 -7.28
N LEU A 109 15.62 -16.66 -6.76
CA LEU A 109 14.70 -17.71 -6.32
C LEU A 109 14.08 -18.51 -7.48
N GLN A 110 14.13 -18.02 -8.71
CA GLN A 110 13.74 -18.76 -9.90
C GLN A 110 14.74 -19.89 -10.22
N GLN A 111 16.01 -19.68 -9.94
CA GLN A 111 17.05 -20.66 -10.26
C GLN A 111 16.88 -21.94 -9.43
N ALA A 112 17.31 -23.07 -10.00
CA ALA A 112 17.35 -24.35 -9.31
C ALA A 112 18.63 -24.46 -8.48
N PHE A 113 18.49 -24.49 -7.14
CA PHE A 113 19.60 -24.73 -6.22
C PHE A 113 19.15 -25.51 -4.99
N THR A 114 20.10 -26.19 -4.31
CA THR A 114 19.85 -26.94 -3.10
C THR A 114 19.41 -26.02 -1.97
N GLY A 115 18.29 -26.34 -1.29
CA GLY A 115 17.76 -25.51 -0.20
C GLY A 115 16.81 -24.37 -0.64
N ARG A 116 16.46 -24.29 -1.94
CA ARG A 116 15.57 -23.26 -2.48
C ARG A 116 14.25 -23.11 -1.70
N ALA A 117 13.64 -24.22 -1.27
CA ALA A 117 12.38 -24.17 -0.50
C ALA A 117 12.58 -23.44 0.84
N LEU A 118 13.67 -23.72 1.55
CA LEU A 118 14.00 -23.06 2.81
C LEU A 118 14.24 -21.55 2.60
N VAL A 119 15.04 -21.18 1.60
CA VAL A 119 15.32 -19.77 1.29
C VAL A 119 14.04 -19.01 0.93
N ARG A 120 13.14 -19.61 0.14
CA ARG A 120 11.81 -19.03 -0.17
C ARG A 120 10.99 -18.79 1.11
N THR A 121 10.97 -19.75 2.03
CA THR A 121 10.25 -19.62 3.29
C THR A 121 10.86 -18.53 4.17
N LEU A 122 12.18 -18.48 4.29
CA LEU A 122 12.87 -17.45 5.07
C LEU A 122 12.70 -16.05 4.47
N THR A 123 12.63 -15.93 3.15
CA THR A 123 12.37 -14.66 2.48
C THR A 123 11.00 -14.07 2.87
N LEU A 124 10.02 -14.90 3.28
CA LEU A 124 8.69 -14.44 3.71
C LEU A 124 8.65 -13.85 5.13
N LEU A 125 9.61 -14.20 5.99
CA LEU A 125 9.58 -13.83 7.40
C LEU A 125 9.38 -12.33 7.65
N PRO A 126 10.07 -11.39 6.95
CA PRO A 126 9.88 -9.97 7.18
C PRO A 126 8.44 -9.50 6.95
N TRP A 127 7.71 -10.12 6.05
CA TRP A 127 6.35 -9.70 5.68
C TRP A 127 5.27 -10.26 6.61
N ILE A 128 5.52 -11.44 7.19
CA ILE A 128 4.59 -12.11 8.12
C ILE A 128 4.56 -11.40 9.48
N ILE A 129 5.68 -10.80 9.89
CA ILE A 129 5.77 -10.11 11.19
C ILE A 129 4.86 -8.87 11.20
N PRO A 130 4.02 -8.70 12.24
CA PRO A 130 3.19 -7.50 12.39
C PRO A 130 4.02 -6.21 12.38
N GLY A 131 3.52 -5.15 11.72
CA GLY A 131 4.27 -3.91 11.53
C GLY A 131 4.76 -3.26 12.82
N VAL A 132 3.93 -3.27 13.86
CA VAL A 132 4.29 -2.76 15.20
C VAL A 132 5.49 -3.52 15.77
N VAL A 133 5.51 -4.84 15.65
CA VAL A 133 6.63 -5.68 16.13
C VAL A 133 7.89 -5.40 15.33
N VAL A 134 7.78 -5.24 14.01
CA VAL A 134 8.91 -4.82 13.17
C VAL A 134 9.46 -3.48 13.65
N GLY A 135 8.58 -2.49 13.91
CA GLY A 135 8.98 -1.19 14.41
C GLY A 135 9.79 -1.28 15.71
N LEU A 136 9.31 -2.03 16.69
CA LEU A 136 9.98 -2.23 17.98
C LEU A 136 11.34 -2.94 17.83
N ILE A 137 11.42 -4.00 16.98
CA ILE A 137 12.68 -4.70 16.72
C ILE A 137 13.70 -3.75 16.10
N TRP A 138 13.31 -2.98 15.09
CA TRP A 138 14.20 -2.09 14.40
C TRP A 138 14.57 -0.85 15.24
N GLU A 139 13.66 -0.33 16.07
CA GLU A 139 14.01 0.69 17.06
C GLU A 139 15.12 0.21 17.98
N TRP A 140 15.06 -1.03 18.46
CA TRP A 140 16.10 -1.67 19.26
C TRP A 140 17.41 -1.83 18.49
N LEU A 141 17.36 -2.24 17.23
CA LEU A 141 18.53 -2.39 16.38
C LEU A 141 19.24 -1.05 16.09
N TYR A 142 18.46 0.05 16.03
CA TYR A 142 18.96 1.41 15.81
C TYR A 142 19.43 2.13 17.09
N GLN A 143 19.29 1.53 18.26
CA GLN A 143 19.69 2.18 19.51
C GLN A 143 21.15 2.60 19.49
N PRO A 144 21.48 3.88 19.85
CA PRO A 144 22.84 4.40 19.75
C PRO A 144 23.84 3.62 20.62
N ASN A 145 23.45 3.25 21.84
CA ASN A 145 24.36 2.71 22.84
C ASN A 145 24.60 1.20 22.72
N TYR A 146 23.59 0.42 22.32
CA TYR A 146 23.64 -1.05 22.30
C TYR A 146 23.07 -1.66 21.01
N GLY A 147 22.66 -0.83 20.05
CA GLY A 147 22.06 -1.30 18.81
C GLY A 147 23.04 -2.03 17.91
N VAL A 148 22.62 -3.16 17.39
CA VAL A 148 23.42 -4.06 16.55
C VAL A 148 23.91 -3.38 15.27
N ILE A 149 23.13 -2.45 14.71
CA ILE A 149 23.48 -1.75 13.46
C ILE A 149 24.76 -0.93 13.64
N ASN A 150 24.84 -0.10 14.70
CA ASN A 150 26.05 0.64 15.00
C ASN A 150 27.25 -0.28 15.23
N ASP A 151 27.07 -1.35 15.99
CA ASP A 151 28.13 -2.29 16.31
C ASP A 151 28.68 -2.98 15.05
N LEU A 152 27.81 -3.43 14.16
CA LEU A 152 28.21 -4.02 12.87
C LEU A 152 28.95 -3.02 11.98
N LEU A 153 28.45 -1.80 11.81
CA LEU A 153 29.03 -0.79 10.93
C LEU A 153 30.41 -0.34 11.43
N ILE A 154 30.60 -0.26 12.74
CA ILE A 154 31.91 0.05 13.35
C ILE A 154 32.87 -1.13 13.15
N ARG A 155 32.44 -2.38 13.40
CA ARG A 155 33.29 -3.56 13.25
C ARG A 155 33.78 -3.79 11.81
N VAL A 156 32.95 -3.48 10.81
CA VAL A 156 33.36 -3.59 9.39
C VAL A 156 34.09 -2.36 8.90
N GLY A 157 34.34 -1.36 9.77
CA GLY A 157 35.12 -0.14 9.46
C GLY A 157 34.38 0.88 8.60
N LEU A 158 33.08 0.77 8.45
CA LEU A 158 32.25 1.73 7.70
C LEU A 158 31.93 2.99 8.51
N MET A 159 32.03 2.91 9.85
CA MET A 159 31.81 4.03 10.76
C MET A 159 32.84 4.02 11.87
N GLN A 160 33.19 5.22 12.39
CA GLN A 160 34.12 5.36 13.52
C GLN A 160 33.39 5.61 14.84
N GLU A 161 32.21 6.23 14.78
CA GLU A 161 31.42 6.61 15.95
C GLU A 161 30.00 6.10 15.86
N ARG A 162 29.34 5.98 17.02
CA ARG A 162 27.94 5.56 17.11
C ARG A 162 27.02 6.70 16.66
N VAL A 163 26.03 6.38 15.89
CA VAL A 163 25.05 7.33 15.34
C VAL A 163 23.69 7.11 15.97
N ALA A 164 23.01 8.20 16.31
CA ALA A 164 21.64 8.21 16.80
C ALA A 164 20.66 8.28 15.60
N TRP A 165 20.48 7.17 14.92
CA TRP A 165 19.73 7.06 13.66
C TRP A 165 18.34 7.68 13.70
N LEU A 166 17.55 7.37 14.73
CA LEU A 166 16.14 7.80 14.83
C LEU A 166 16.00 9.18 15.51
N SER A 167 17.04 9.67 16.18
CA SER A 167 17.03 10.98 16.85
C SER A 167 17.67 12.09 16.00
N SER A 168 18.27 11.78 14.86
CA SER A 168 18.80 12.73 13.90
C SER A 168 17.74 13.08 12.85
N PRO A 169 17.38 14.36 12.65
CA PRO A 169 16.44 14.77 11.62
C PRO A 169 16.85 14.35 10.20
N ASP A 170 18.16 14.33 9.92
CA ASP A 170 18.72 14.02 8.60
C ASP A 170 18.71 12.52 8.30
N LEU A 171 18.76 11.66 9.33
CA LEU A 171 18.89 10.21 9.17
C LEU A 171 17.60 9.44 9.46
N ALA A 172 16.71 10.00 10.27
CA ALA A 172 15.54 9.29 10.75
C ALA A 172 14.64 8.78 9.59
N MET A 173 14.41 9.61 8.56
CA MET A 173 13.62 9.20 7.41
C MET A 173 14.30 8.06 6.64
N ALA A 174 15.61 8.11 6.45
CA ALA A 174 16.36 7.04 5.78
C ALA A 174 16.28 5.71 6.58
N ALA A 175 16.38 5.78 7.91
CA ALA A 175 16.30 4.63 8.79
C ALA A 175 14.91 3.96 8.73
N VAL A 176 13.82 4.73 8.80
CA VAL A 176 12.47 4.16 8.70
C VAL A 176 12.18 3.63 7.29
N VAL A 177 12.66 4.30 6.24
CA VAL A 177 12.58 3.81 4.84
C VAL A 177 13.30 2.47 4.71
N PHE A 178 14.53 2.35 5.23
CA PHE A 178 15.29 1.10 5.16
C PHE A 178 14.56 -0.06 5.87
N THR A 179 13.99 0.20 7.03
CA THR A 179 13.16 -0.77 7.76
C THR A 179 11.96 -1.24 6.92
N ASN A 180 11.26 -0.29 6.27
CA ASN A 180 10.14 -0.63 5.41
C ASN A 180 10.58 -1.36 4.14
N VAL A 181 11.77 -1.04 3.61
CA VAL A 181 12.35 -1.76 2.48
C VAL A 181 12.55 -3.22 2.85
N TRP A 182 13.23 -3.50 3.97
CA TRP A 182 13.44 -4.88 4.45
C TRP A 182 12.13 -5.66 4.58
N ARG A 183 11.11 -5.03 5.17
CA ARG A 183 9.78 -5.65 5.35
C ARG A 183 9.05 -5.88 4.02
N GLY A 184 9.31 -5.07 3.02
CA GLY A 184 8.56 -5.08 1.76
C GLY A 184 9.16 -5.89 0.62
N ILE A 185 10.44 -6.23 0.69
CA ILE A 185 11.14 -7.07 -0.31
C ILE A 185 10.37 -8.36 -0.63
N PRO A 186 9.86 -9.12 0.36
CA PRO A 186 9.18 -10.38 0.10
C PRO A 186 7.96 -10.25 -0.81
N PHE A 187 7.21 -9.17 -0.69
CA PHE A 187 6.03 -8.93 -1.52
C PHE A 187 6.38 -8.91 -3.01
N PHE A 188 7.38 -8.12 -3.41
CA PHE A 188 7.83 -8.09 -4.80
C PHE A 188 8.50 -9.39 -5.21
N ALA A 189 9.30 -9.98 -4.32
CA ALA A 189 9.98 -11.26 -4.60
C ALA A 189 8.98 -12.35 -5.00
N ILE A 190 7.86 -12.47 -4.28
CA ILE A 190 6.85 -13.50 -4.54
C ILE A 190 6.01 -13.16 -5.77
N MET A 191 5.54 -11.92 -5.88
CA MET A 191 4.71 -11.49 -7.01
C MET A 191 5.47 -11.64 -8.33
N LEU A 192 6.72 -11.21 -8.37
CA LEU A 192 7.55 -11.31 -9.56
C LEU A 192 8.00 -12.75 -9.83
N LEU A 193 8.27 -13.55 -8.79
CA LEU A 193 8.60 -14.97 -8.96
C LEU A 193 7.41 -15.73 -9.55
N ALA A 194 6.18 -15.46 -9.10
CA ALA A 194 4.99 -16.06 -9.69
C ALA A 194 4.83 -15.68 -11.17
N GLY A 195 5.11 -14.42 -11.51
CA GLY A 195 5.14 -13.96 -12.89
C GLY A 195 6.21 -14.63 -13.74
N LEU A 196 7.43 -14.75 -13.21
CA LEU A 196 8.54 -15.42 -13.89
C LEU A 196 8.24 -16.88 -14.19
N GLN A 197 7.53 -17.58 -13.29
CA GLN A 197 7.12 -18.97 -13.46
C GLN A 197 5.98 -19.17 -14.48
N ALA A 198 5.27 -18.09 -14.85
CA ALA A 198 4.24 -18.13 -15.87
C ALA A 198 4.78 -17.92 -17.30
N VAL A 199 6.05 -17.48 -17.44
CA VAL A 199 6.69 -17.32 -18.74
C VAL A 199 7.07 -18.69 -19.30
N PRO A 200 6.62 -19.07 -20.53
CA PRO A 200 6.98 -20.33 -21.15
C PRO A 200 8.49 -20.45 -21.38
N ASP A 201 9.08 -21.60 -21.00
CA ASP A 201 10.53 -21.84 -21.16
C ASP A 201 10.95 -21.88 -22.64
N GLU A 202 10.03 -22.25 -23.54
CA GLU A 202 10.25 -22.30 -24.99
C GLU A 202 10.68 -20.94 -25.56
N LEU A 203 10.21 -19.83 -24.98
CA LEU A 203 10.64 -18.49 -25.42
C LEU A 203 12.11 -18.22 -25.11
N TYR A 204 12.59 -18.71 -23.97
CA TYR A 204 14.00 -18.58 -23.61
C TYR A 204 14.90 -19.52 -24.43
N GLU A 205 14.43 -20.73 -24.72
CA GLU A 205 15.12 -21.71 -25.55
C GLU A 205 15.26 -21.21 -26.99
N ALA A 206 14.17 -20.73 -27.62
CA ALA A 206 14.19 -20.15 -28.95
C ALA A 206 15.16 -18.97 -29.04
N ALA A 207 15.09 -18.02 -28.11
CA ALA A 207 16.00 -16.88 -28.07
C ALA A 207 17.47 -17.30 -27.86
N GLN A 208 17.71 -18.41 -27.16
CA GLN A 208 19.05 -18.92 -26.97
C GLN A 208 19.60 -19.55 -28.27
N VAL A 209 18.77 -20.24 -29.04
CA VAL A 209 19.12 -20.75 -30.37
C VAL A 209 19.46 -19.59 -31.35
N ASP A 210 18.73 -18.47 -31.24
CA ASP A 210 18.98 -17.23 -32.01
C ASP A 210 20.21 -16.45 -31.51
N GLY A 211 20.94 -16.96 -30.50
CA GLY A 211 22.17 -16.35 -29.98
C GLY A 211 21.93 -15.21 -28.96
N ALA A 212 20.69 -15.01 -28.45
CA ALA A 212 20.39 -13.96 -27.50
C ALA A 212 21.05 -14.24 -26.12
N GLY A 213 21.91 -13.32 -25.69
CA GLY A 213 22.53 -13.36 -24.36
C GLY A 213 21.52 -13.08 -23.22
N VAL A 214 21.98 -13.26 -21.97
CA VAL A 214 21.13 -13.13 -20.76
C VAL A 214 20.47 -11.74 -20.69
N PHE A 215 21.20 -10.66 -20.97
CA PHE A 215 20.65 -9.29 -20.97
C PHE A 215 19.61 -9.09 -22.06
N ALA A 216 19.83 -9.61 -23.28
CA ALA A 216 18.86 -9.49 -24.36
C ALA A 216 17.55 -10.22 -23.99
N ARG A 217 17.63 -11.44 -23.45
CA ARG A 217 16.46 -12.20 -22.97
C ARG A 217 15.74 -11.49 -21.84
N PHE A 218 16.47 -10.87 -20.91
CA PHE A 218 15.86 -10.10 -19.82
C PHE A 218 15.04 -8.91 -20.34
N TRP A 219 15.61 -8.10 -21.24
CA TRP A 219 14.95 -6.88 -21.71
C TRP A 219 13.83 -7.14 -22.74
N HIS A 220 13.96 -8.19 -23.57
CA HIS A 220 13.02 -8.45 -24.68
C HIS A 220 12.00 -9.55 -24.39
N ILE A 221 12.23 -10.41 -23.38
CA ILE A 221 11.29 -11.48 -23.01
C ILE A 221 10.80 -11.27 -21.59
N THR A 222 11.73 -11.30 -20.61
CA THR A 222 11.36 -11.31 -19.19
C THR A 222 10.61 -10.04 -18.80
N LEU A 223 11.18 -8.87 -19.03
CA LEU A 223 10.62 -7.60 -18.57
C LEU A 223 9.29 -7.25 -19.24
N PRO A 224 9.11 -7.40 -20.56
CA PRO A 224 7.83 -7.18 -21.22
C PRO A 224 6.72 -8.11 -20.70
N LEU A 225 6.98 -9.40 -20.58
CA LEU A 225 6.00 -10.38 -20.11
C LEU A 225 5.63 -10.20 -18.61
N LEU A 226 6.54 -9.66 -17.79
CA LEU A 226 6.28 -9.31 -16.40
C LEU A 226 5.58 -7.98 -16.21
N ARG A 227 5.51 -7.14 -17.23
CA ARG A 227 4.97 -5.78 -17.13
C ARG A 227 3.59 -5.68 -16.48
N PRO A 228 2.58 -6.52 -16.81
CA PRO A 228 1.28 -6.46 -16.14
C PRO A 228 1.38 -6.68 -14.65
N ILE A 229 2.21 -7.64 -14.23
CA ILE A 229 2.43 -7.96 -12.81
C ILE A 229 3.18 -6.83 -12.11
N ILE A 230 4.21 -6.27 -12.75
CA ILE A 230 4.96 -5.11 -12.22
C ILE A 230 4.03 -3.94 -11.99
N VAL A 231 3.16 -3.62 -12.95
CA VAL A 231 2.20 -2.52 -12.85
C VAL A 231 1.26 -2.71 -11.67
N VAL A 232 0.61 -3.88 -11.58
CA VAL A 232 -0.34 -4.16 -10.49
C VAL A 232 0.35 -4.21 -9.12
N ALA A 233 1.49 -4.89 -9.02
CA ALA A 233 2.25 -4.99 -7.77
C ALA A 233 2.74 -3.62 -7.29
N THR A 234 3.28 -2.80 -8.19
CA THR A 234 3.79 -1.46 -7.86
C THR A 234 2.66 -0.53 -7.43
N ALA A 235 1.53 -0.49 -8.17
CA ALA A 235 0.36 0.30 -7.79
C ALA A 235 -0.15 -0.08 -6.40
N THR A 236 -0.36 -1.37 -6.16
CA THR A 236 -0.83 -1.90 -4.88
C THR A 236 0.12 -1.51 -3.74
N ARG A 237 1.43 -1.65 -3.97
CA ARG A 237 2.43 -1.35 -2.95
C ARG A 237 2.52 0.14 -2.63
N ILE A 238 2.40 1.01 -3.63
CA ILE A 238 2.34 2.46 -3.45
C ILE A 238 1.14 2.83 -2.58
N ILE A 239 -0.07 2.36 -2.92
CA ILE A 239 -1.29 2.64 -2.16
C ILE A 239 -1.16 2.16 -0.70
N TRP A 240 -0.65 0.96 -0.47
CA TRP A 240 -0.46 0.42 0.88
C TRP A 240 0.56 1.25 1.68
N THR A 241 1.69 1.61 1.06
CA THR A 241 2.76 2.37 1.74
C THR A 241 2.30 3.78 2.10
N PHE A 242 1.49 4.43 1.28
CA PHE A 242 0.90 5.73 1.62
C PHE A 242 0.06 5.72 2.90
N ASN A 243 -0.68 4.64 3.12
CA ASN A 243 -1.55 4.47 4.30
C ASN A 243 -0.83 3.81 5.49
N TYR A 244 0.44 3.42 5.32
CA TYR A 244 1.17 2.65 6.32
C TYR A 244 1.84 3.56 7.35
N ALA A 245 1.04 3.99 8.35
CA ALA A 245 1.46 4.88 9.43
C ALA A 245 2.13 4.14 10.60
N ASP A 246 1.76 2.87 10.85
CA ASP A 246 2.12 2.12 12.06
C ASP A 246 3.61 2.07 12.32
N LEU A 247 4.41 1.83 11.28
CA LEU A 247 5.85 1.70 11.41
C LEU A 247 6.51 3.01 11.88
N ILE A 248 6.17 4.13 11.23
CA ILE A 248 6.68 5.44 11.60
C ILE A 248 6.18 5.84 12.99
N PHE A 249 4.91 5.58 13.27
CA PHE A 249 4.32 5.90 14.56
C PHE A 249 5.03 5.19 15.71
N VAL A 250 5.37 3.90 15.55
CA VAL A 250 6.08 3.12 16.56
C VAL A 250 7.54 3.53 16.68
N MET A 251 8.26 3.71 15.55
CA MET A 251 9.71 3.94 15.58
C MET A 251 10.08 5.36 15.99
N THR A 252 9.30 6.37 15.59
CA THR A 252 9.71 7.79 15.73
C THR A 252 8.56 8.70 16.17
N GLY A 253 7.31 8.24 16.13
CA GLY A 253 6.13 9.11 16.37
C GLY A 253 6.00 10.25 15.36
N GLY A 254 6.73 10.19 14.21
CA GLY A 254 6.83 11.29 13.23
C GLY A 254 8.01 12.24 13.46
N GLY A 255 8.75 12.07 14.59
CA GLY A 255 9.92 12.89 14.95
C GLY A 255 11.22 12.46 14.28
N PRO A 256 12.35 13.11 14.66
CA PRO A 256 12.41 14.35 15.42
C PRO A 256 11.96 15.56 14.58
N ALA A 257 11.39 16.58 15.21
CA ALA A 257 10.97 17.84 14.57
C ALA A 257 10.17 17.63 13.25
N ASN A 258 9.25 16.67 13.23
CA ASN A 258 8.46 16.24 12.05
C ASN A 258 9.28 15.66 10.88
N ALA A 259 10.55 15.28 11.07
CA ALA A 259 11.41 14.78 10.00
C ALA A 259 10.89 13.49 9.35
N THR A 260 10.18 12.66 10.11
CA THR A 260 9.55 11.42 9.61
C THR A 260 8.02 11.50 9.55
N GLN A 261 7.45 12.68 9.86
CA GLN A 261 6.00 12.87 9.82
C GLN A 261 5.48 12.76 8.39
N ILE A 262 4.63 11.77 8.12
CA ILE A 262 3.92 11.61 6.85
C ILE A 262 2.45 12.01 7.01
N THR A 263 1.73 12.23 5.92
CA THR A 263 0.34 12.71 5.99
C THR A 263 -0.56 11.77 6.81
N SER A 264 -0.40 10.45 6.71
CA SER A 264 -1.19 9.48 7.48
C SER A 264 -0.88 9.53 8.98
N THR A 265 0.39 9.67 9.40
CA THR A 265 0.74 9.83 10.83
C THR A 265 0.30 11.19 11.37
N TYR A 266 0.36 12.24 10.55
CA TYR A 266 -0.13 13.57 10.92
C TYR A 266 -1.64 13.57 11.14
N THR A 267 -2.40 12.86 10.29
CA THR A 267 -3.84 12.66 10.47
C THR A 267 -4.15 11.99 11.80
N LEU A 268 -3.40 10.93 12.16
CA LEU A 268 -3.54 10.27 13.46
C LEU A 268 -3.20 11.19 14.63
N LEU A 269 -2.14 11.99 14.51
CA LEU A 269 -1.75 12.96 15.53
C LEU A 269 -2.87 14.00 15.76
N GLN A 270 -3.46 14.53 14.70
CA GLN A 270 -4.56 15.49 14.81
C GLN A 270 -5.81 14.87 15.40
N ALA A 271 -6.15 13.63 15.03
CA ALA A 271 -7.31 12.93 15.56
C ALA A 271 -7.16 12.53 17.04
N TYR A 272 -6.02 11.91 17.40
CA TYR A 272 -5.87 11.27 18.72
C TYR A 272 -5.13 12.13 19.75
N SER A 273 -4.21 12.98 19.34
CA SER A 273 -3.46 13.82 20.28
C SER A 273 -4.01 15.24 20.36
N SER A 274 -4.32 15.85 19.21
CA SER A 274 -4.94 17.18 19.16
C SER A 274 -6.45 17.14 19.36
N LEU A 275 -7.09 15.98 19.21
CA LEU A 275 -8.54 15.76 19.30
C LEU A 275 -9.34 16.69 18.36
N ASP A 276 -8.73 17.08 17.23
CA ASP A 276 -9.30 17.94 16.18
C ASP A 276 -9.81 17.05 15.03
N PHE A 277 -11.00 16.51 15.20
CA PHE A 277 -11.59 15.61 14.21
C PHE A 277 -11.99 16.33 12.92
N GLY A 278 -12.31 17.61 12.97
CA GLY A 278 -12.60 18.40 11.78
C GLY A 278 -11.38 18.52 10.86
N TYR A 279 -10.24 18.88 11.43
CA TYR A 279 -8.99 19.00 10.68
C TYR A 279 -8.45 17.64 10.23
N ALA A 280 -8.50 16.63 11.11
CA ALA A 280 -8.13 15.24 10.74
C ALA A 280 -9.02 14.69 9.61
N GLY A 281 -10.30 15.02 9.61
CA GLY A 281 -11.23 14.70 8.53
C GLY A 281 -10.82 15.36 7.20
N ALA A 282 -10.43 16.64 7.22
CA ALA A 282 -9.94 17.33 6.02
C ALA A 282 -8.64 16.71 5.48
N LEU A 283 -7.68 16.37 6.36
CA LEU A 283 -6.46 15.65 5.98
C LEU A 283 -6.77 14.29 5.34
N SER A 284 -7.71 13.54 5.92
CA SER A 284 -8.14 12.23 5.39
C SER A 284 -8.78 12.35 4.00
N VAL A 285 -9.62 13.36 3.78
CA VAL A 285 -10.26 13.60 2.48
C VAL A 285 -9.22 14.02 1.43
N VAL A 286 -8.28 14.90 1.79
CA VAL A 286 -7.21 15.29 0.86
C VAL A 286 -6.32 14.09 0.52
N LEU A 287 -5.95 13.26 1.50
CA LEU A 287 -5.19 12.04 1.26
C LEU A 287 -5.94 11.09 0.33
N LEU A 288 -7.24 10.90 0.52
CA LEU A 288 -8.09 10.11 -0.37
C LEU A 288 -8.07 10.65 -1.80
N LEU A 289 -8.23 11.98 -1.98
CA LEU A 289 -8.20 12.61 -3.31
C LEU A 289 -6.83 12.47 -3.99
N VAL A 290 -5.74 12.64 -3.24
CA VAL A 290 -4.38 12.42 -3.75
C VAL A 290 -4.20 10.96 -4.21
N MET A 291 -4.70 9.99 -3.44
CA MET A 291 -4.62 8.57 -3.79
C MET A 291 -5.47 8.23 -5.02
N LEU A 292 -6.67 8.79 -5.13
CA LEU A 292 -7.53 8.60 -6.30
C LEU A 292 -6.90 9.20 -7.56
N ALA A 293 -6.37 10.43 -7.46
CA ALA A 293 -5.69 11.10 -8.56
C ALA A 293 -4.44 10.32 -9.00
N PHE A 294 -3.61 9.87 -8.04
CA PHE A 294 -2.45 9.04 -8.32
C PHE A 294 -2.86 7.74 -9.03
N THR A 295 -3.83 7.01 -8.48
CA THR A 295 -4.28 5.73 -9.04
C THR A 295 -4.83 5.90 -10.45
N TRP A 296 -5.66 6.94 -10.66
CA TRP A 296 -6.19 7.25 -11.99
C TRP A 296 -5.10 7.57 -13.00
N LEU A 297 -4.14 8.44 -12.62
CA LEU A 297 -3.02 8.82 -13.48
C LEU A 297 -2.15 7.61 -13.81
N TYR A 298 -1.81 6.82 -12.79
CA TYR A 298 -1.00 5.61 -12.93
C TYR A 298 -1.63 4.60 -13.90
N LEU A 299 -2.93 4.30 -13.72
CA LEU A 299 -3.64 3.38 -14.59
C LEU A 299 -3.79 3.92 -16.02
N ARG A 300 -3.94 5.23 -16.18
CA ARG A 300 -4.03 5.85 -17.51
C ARG A 300 -2.71 5.78 -18.27
N THR A 301 -1.59 6.03 -17.60
CA THR A 301 -0.26 5.96 -18.21
C THR A 301 0.16 4.53 -18.58
N THR A 302 -0.28 3.55 -17.78
CA THR A 302 0.05 2.13 -18.02
C THR A 302 -0.82 1.49 -19.10
N LYS A 303 -2.12 1.84 -19.21
CA LYS A 303 -2.99 1.36 -20.30
C LYS A 303 -2.56 1.84 -21.69
N GLY A 304 -2.13 3.11 -21.80
CA GLY A 304 -1.63 3.64 -23.08
C GLY A 304 -0.37 2.95 -23.60
N LEU A 305 0.24 2.10 -22.80
CA LEU A 305 1.41 1.29 -23.17
C LEU A 305 1.03 -0.14 -23.59
N GLU A 306 -0.19 -0.61 -23.29
CA GLU A 306 -0.73 -1.91 -23.72
C GLU A 306 -1.33 -1.83 -25.14
N ASP A 307 -1.84 -0.65 -25.54
CA ASP A 307 -2.46 -0.43 -26.85
C ASP A 307 -1.42 -0.18 -28.00
N THR A 308 -0.12 -0.22 -27.70
CA THR A 308 0.97 0.04 -28.67
C THR A 308 1.72 -1.23 -29.08
N GLU A 309 1.33 -2.42 -28.62
CA GLU A 309 1.79 -3.74 -29.04
C GLU A 309 0.71 -4.50 -29.82
#